data_0114ef8b5eb5a5ed991edae248d6d235
#
_entry.id   0114ef8b5eb5a5ed991edae248d6d235
#
_cell.length_a   1.000
_cell.length_b   1.000
_cell.length_c   1.000
_cell.angle_alpha   90.00
_cell.angle_beta   90.00
_cell.angle_gamma   90.00
#
_symmetry.space_group_name_H-M   'P 1'
#
loop_
_entity.id
_entity.type
_entity.pdbx_description
1 polymer ?
#
loop_
_entity_poly.entity_id
_entity_poly.type
_entity_poly.pdbx_seq_one_letter_code
_entity_poly.pdbx_strand_id
1 'polypeptide(L)'
;MQNRNKLLLDILQEEKSSGYTGGIYHKTQIELTYNSNHIEGSSLTHEQTRYIFETNTIDVENGSLNVDDVIETANHFRIVSLIIDNAKSTLTQEFIKELHLLLKNGTSDSRKDWFAVGGYKKLPNEVGGMHTTPPEEVSGKMKELLDEYNAKEEKSLDDVLDFHVKFEKIHPFQDGNGRVGRLIMFKECLKYNIIPFIIEDDLKMFYYRGLAEWETEKGYLRDTCLTAQDRYKAYLDYFRIGY
;
A
#
# COMPACT_ATOMS: atom_id res chain seq x y z
N MET A 1 -20.67 -9.56 -24.53
CA MET A 1 -21.12 -10.36 -23.36
C MET A 1 -19.87 -10.87 -22.65
N GLN A 2 -19.19 -10.02 -21.87
CA GLN A 2 -17.91 -10.39 -21.27
C GLN A 2 -17.84 -9.89 -19.84
N ASN A 3 -17.40 -10.77 -18.95
CA ASN A 3 -16.87 -10.50 -17.61
C ASN A 3 -17.79 -10.30 -16.41
N ARG A 4 -19.06 -10.67 -16.40
CA ARG A 4 -19.85 -10.65 -15.15
C ARG A 4 -19.46 -11.71 -14.11
N ASN A 5 -18.55 -12.65 -14.44
CA ASN A 5 -18.15 -13.76 -13.55
C ASN A 5 -16.63 -13.86 -13.29
N LYS A 6 -15.81 -12.92 -13.79
CA LYS A 6 -14.38 -12.90 -13.45
C LYS A 6 -14.17 -12.10 -12.17
N LEU A 7 -13.33 -12.60 -11.27
CA LEU A 7 -12.89 -11.86 -10.09
C LEU A 7 -12.00 -10.68 -10.52
N LEU A 8 -12.03 -9.60 -9.77
CA LEU A 8 -11.19 -8.42 -10.03
C LEU A 8 -9.70 -8.80 -10.17
N LEU A 9 -9.20 -9.70 -9.31
CA LEU A 9 -7.82 -10.16 -9.37
C LEU A 9 -7.46 -10.77 -10.73
N ASP A 10 -8.36 -11.61 -11.29
CA ASP A 10 -8.11 -12.26 -12.58
C ASP A 10 -8.03 -11.21 -13.71
N ILE A 11 -8.86 -10.16 -13.64
CA ILE A 11 -8.85 -9.06 -14.62
C ILE A 11 -7.55 -8.27 -14.50
N LEU A 12 -7.12 -7.91 -13.28
CA LEU A 12 -5.86 -7.20 -13.05
C LEU A 12 -4.66 -7.97 -13.60
N GLN A 13 -4.62 -9.30 -13.37
CA GLN A 13 -3.55 -10.18 -13.87
C GLN A 13 -3.58 -10.32 -15.40
N GLU A 14 -4.78 -10.42 -16.01
CA GLU A 14 -4.95 -10.50 -17.47
C GLU A 14 -4.51 -9.19 -18.15
N GLU A 15 -4.96 -8.03 -17.67
CA GLU A 15 -4.57 -6.73 -18.21
C GLU A 15 -3.07 -6.49 -18.07
N LYS A 16 -2.49 -6.84 -16.90
CA LYS A 16 -1.06 -6.77 -16.66
C LYS A 16 -0.29 -7.63 -17.66
N SER A 17 -0.66 -8.90 -17.82
CA SER A 17 0.06 -9.86 -18.66
C SER A 17 -0.04 -9.54 -20.16
N SER A 18 -1.16 -8.94 -20.56
CA SER A 18 -1.38 -8.52 -21.96
C SER A 18 -0.73 -7.17 -22.30
N GLY A 19 -0.25 -6.42 -21.29
CA GLY A 19 0.23 -5.05 -21.49
C GLY A 19 -0.87 -4.07 -21.89
N TYR A 20 -2.14 -4.38 -21.57
CA TYR A 20 -3.26 -3.52 -21.93
C TYR A 20 -3.18 -2.18 -21.20
N THR A 21 -3.16 -1.09 -21.94
CA THR A 21 -3.12 0.27 -21.43
C THR A 21 -4.53 0.87 -21.38
N GLY A 22 -4.81 1.64 -20.31
CA GLY A 22 -6.11 2.31 -20.14
C GLY A 22 -7.21 1.44 -19.53
N GLY A 23 -6.87 0.26 -18.96
CA GLY A 23 -7.78 -0.58 -18.19
C GLY A 23 -7.73 -0.31 -16.68
N ILE A 24 -8.39 -1.18 -15.90
CA ILE A 24 -8.42 -1.06 -14.42
C ILE A 24 -7.04 -1.28 -13.80
N TYR A 25 -6.21 -2.16 -14.37
CA TYR A 25 -4.83 -2.34 -13.90
C TYR A 25 -4.03 -1.06 -14.06
N HIS A 26 -4.08 -0.43 -15.23
CA HIS A 26 -3.40 0.83 -15.50
C HIS A 26 -3.86 1.94 -14.53
N LYS A 27 -5.19 2.09 -14.37
CA LYS A 27 -5.79 3.05 -13.44
C LYS A 27 -5.34 2.80 -12.01
N THR A 28 -5.39 1.54 -11.56
CA THR A 28 -4.97 1.15 -10.20
C THR A 28 -3.50 1.44 -9.95
N GLN A 29 -2.62 1.15 -10.90
CA GLN A 29 -1.19 1.44 -10.79
C GLN A 29 -0.95 2.93 -10.49
N ILE A 30 -1.54 3.81 -11.27
CA ILE A 30 -1.34 5.26 -11.13
C ILE A 30 -1.95 5.78 -9.81
N GLU A 31 -3.21 5.46 -9.56
CA GLU A 31 -3.93 6.01 -8.40
C GLU A 31 -3.36 5.50 -7.07
N LEU A 32 -3.09 4.19 -6.96
CA LEU A 32 -2.53 3.63 -5.74
C LEU A 32 -1.12 4.18 -5.47
N THR A 33 -0.30 4.30 -6.51
CA THR A 33 1.06 4.81 -6.37
C THR A 33 1.07 6.29 -6.03
N TYR A 34 0.31 7.11 -6.76
CA TYR A 34 0.23 8.55 -6.49
C TYR A 34 -0.23 8.82 -5.07
N ASN A 35 -1.42 8.33 -4.72
CA ASN A 35 -2.04 8.65 -3.42
C ASN A 35 -1.21 8.10 -2.25
N SER A 36 -0.69 6.87 -2.36
CA SER A 36 0.09 6.27 -1.29
C SER A 36 1.40 7.02 -1.01
N ASN A 37 2.09 7.51 -2.04
CA ASN A 37 3.29 8.33 -1.88
C ASN A 37 2.96 9.75 -1.44
N HIS A 38 1.87 10.35 -1.95
CA HIS A 38 1.46 11.70 -1.60
C HIS A 38 1.05 11.82 -0.11
N ILE A 39 0.39 10.81 0.44
CA ILE A 39 0.11 10.72 1.89
C ILE A 39 1.40 10.81 2.72
N GLU A 40 2.50 10.23 2.26
CA GLU A 40 3.81 10.26 2.93
C GLU A 40 4.65 11.50 2.60
N GLY A 41 4.10 12.44 1.83
CA GLY A 41 4.73 13.73 1.57
C GLY A 41 5.53 13.81 0.27
N SER A 42 5.39 12.86 -0.65
CA SER A 42 5.95 12.98 -1.99
C SER A 42 5.44 14.24 -2.67
N SER A 43 6.35 14.98 -3.28
CA SER A 43 6.08 16.23 -3.99
C SER A 43 5.65 16.02 -5.46
N LEU A 44 5.68 14.78 -5.96
CA LEU A 44 5.30 14.47 -7.34
C LEU A 44 3.81 14.73 -7.56
N THR A 45 3.49 15.37 -8.68
CA THR A 45 2.11 15.55 -9.12
C THR A 45 1.54 14.23 -9.66
N HIS A 46 0.21 14.16 -9.76
CA HIS A 46 -0.47 13.03 -10.39
C HIS A 46 0.01 12.80 -11.83
N GLU A 47 0.16 13.88 -12.62
CA GLU A 47 0.67 13.83 -13.98
C GLU A 47 2.11 13.31 -14.05
N GLN A 48 2.99 13.76 -13.17
CA GLN A 48 4.36 13.26 -13.11
C GLN A 48 4.40 11.77 -12.75
N THR A 49 3.57 11.34 -11.79
CA THR A 49 3.42 9.92 -11.44
C THR A 49 2.96 9.11 -12.65
N ARG A 50 1.98 9.61 -13.40
CA ARG A 50 1.48 8.99 -14.63
C ARG A 50 2.57 8.89 -15.70
N TYR A 51 3.35 9.95 -15.95
CA TYR A 51 4.44 9.93 -16.93
C TYR A 51 5.54 8.94 -16.56
N ILE A 52 5.89 8.82 -15.27
CA ILE A 52 6.86 7.80 -14.83
C ILE A 52 6.34 6.41 -15.18
N PHE A 53 5.05 6.13 -14.97
CA PHE A 53 4.46 4.82 -15.28
C PHE A 53 4.39 4.54 -16.78
N GLU A 54 3.84 5.49 -17.55
CA GLU A 54 3.50 5.30 -18.96
C GLU A 54 4.72 5.39 -19.88
N THR A 55 5.65 6.29 -19.58
CA THR A 55 6.72 6.68 -20.52
C THR A 55 8.12 6.55 -19.93
N ASN A 56 8.24 6.26 -18.63
CA ASN A 56 9.51 6.28 -17.88
C ASN A 56 10.23 7.64 -18.01
N THR A 57 9.47 8.73 -18.10
CA THR A 57 9.94 10.11 -18.15
C THR A 57 9.30 10.93 -17.03
N ILE A 58 9.87 12.10 -16.78
CA ILE A 58 9.32 13.07 -15.85
C ILE A 58 9.45 14.47 -16.45
N ASP A 59 8.38 15.23 -16.42
CA ASP A 59 8.37 16.62 -16.86
C ASP A 59 8.59 17.55 -15.66
N VAL A 60 9.51 18.49 -15.82
CA VAL A 60 9.88 19.47 -14.79
C VAL A 60 9.87 20.87 -15.43
N GLU A 61 8.73 21.53 -15.37
CA GLU A 61 8.60 22.87 -15.95
C GLU A 61 9.42 23.92 -15.19
N ASN A 62 9.41 23.87 -13.84
CA ASN A 62 10.16 24.79 -12.99
C ASN A 62 10.50 24.15 -11.63
N GLY A 63 11.72 24.40 -11.13
CA GLY A 63 12.14 23.96 -9.79
C GLY A 63 13.02 22.71 -9.78
N SER A 64 13.03 22.02 -8.65
CA SER A 64 13.77 20.77 -8.44
C SER A 64 12.82 19.69 -7.94
N LEU A 65 13.10 18.45 -8.32
CA LEU A 65 12.41 17.26 -7.80
C LEU A 65 13.30 16.56 -6.78
N ASN A 66 12.66 16.00 -5.76
CA ASN A 66 13.34 15.07 -4.88
C ASN A 66 13.58 13.76 -5.63
N VAL A 67 14.84 13.37 -5.77
CA VAL A 67 15.21 12.14 -6.51
C VAL A 67 14.65 10.90 -5.80
N ASP A 68 14.59 10.91 -4.46
CA ASP A 68 14.01 9.79 -3.72
C ASP A 68 12.50 9.62 -4.00
N ASP A 69 11.74 10.72 -4.16
CA ASP A 69 10.34 10.65 -4.57
C ASP A 69 10.16 9.93 -5.92
N VAL A 70 11.06 10.22 -6.88
CA VAL A 70 11.02 9.57 -8.21
C VAL A 70 11.35 8.08 -8.10
N ILE A 71 12.40 7.74 -7.35
CA ILE A 71 12.85 6.36 -7.15
C ILE A 71 11.75 5.56 -6.43
N GLU A 72 11.21 6.07 -5.34
CA GLU A 72 10.17 5.41 -4.57
C GLU A 72 8.87 5.25 -5.37
N THR A 73 8.52 6.21 -6.21
CA THR A 73 7.38 6.10 -7.12
C THR A 73 7.59 4.99 -8.15
N ALA A 74 8.75 4.94 -8.80
CA ALA A 74 9.08 3.87 -9.75
C ALA A 74 9.12 2.50 -9.07
N ASN A 75 9.65 2.42 -7.84
CA ASN A 75 9.66 1.21 -7.04
C ASN A 75 8.24 0.78 -6.63
N HIS A 76 7.39 1.73 -6.25
CA HIS A 76 6.01 1.45 -5.85
C HIS A 76 5.20 0.78 -6.97
N PHE A 77 5.37 1.19 -8.23
CA PHE A 77 4.76 0.52 -9.39
C PHE A 77 5.18 -0.95 -9.49
N ARG A 78 6.46 -1.24 -9.24
CA ARG A 78 6.97 -2.63 -9.22
C ARG A 78 6.33 -3.45 -8.10
N ILE A 79 6.14 -2.83 -6.93
CA ILE A 79 5.51 -3.49 -5.79
C ILE A 79 4.02 -3.75 -6.06
N VAL A 80 3.29 -2.80 -6.65
CA VAL A 80 1.88 -3.03 -7.04
C VAL A 80 1.79 -4.22 -8.00
N SER A 81 2.71 -4.32 -8.96
CA SER A 81 2.78 -5.50 -9.84
C SER A 81 3.04 -6.80 -9.06
N LEU A 82 3.97 -6.77 -8.09
CA LEU A 82 4.34 -7.92 -7.28
C LEU A 82 3.18 -8.39 -6.39
N ILE A 83 2.46 -7.47 -5.74
CA ILE A 83 1.34 -7.83 -4.86
C ILE A 83 0.15 -8.42 -5.64
N ILE A 84 -0.08 -7.99 -6.88
CA ILE A 84 -1.10 -8.55 -7.77
C ILE A 84 -0.72 -9.99 -8.16
N ASP A 85 0.54 -10.23 -8.53
CA ASP A 85 1.03 -11.57 -8.86
C ASP A 85 0.95 -12.53 -7.67
N ASN A 86 1.25 -12.03 -6.48
CA ASN A 86 1.30 -12.80 -5.23
C ASN A 86 0.05 -12.59 -4.35
N ALA A 87 -1.06 -12.11 -4.91
CA ALA A 87 -2.24 -11.77 -4.11
C ALA A 87 -2.73 -12.93 -3.26
N LYS A 88 -2.72 -14.16 -3.80
CA LYS A 88 -3.20 -15.37 -3.11
C LYS A 88 -2.19 -15.96 -2.11
N SER A 89 -0.94 -15.51 -2.09
CA SER A 89 0.07 -16.02 -1.17
C SER A 89 -0.24 -15.65 0.29
N THR A 90 0.21 -16.49 1.21
CA THR A 90 0.14 -16.20 2.64
C THR A 90 1.07 -15.04 2.99
N LEU A 91 0.62 -14.15 3.85
CA LEU A 91 1.43 -13.03 4.32
C LEU A 91 2.48 -13.53 5.31
N THR A 92 3.76 -13.22 5.03
CA THR A 92 4.91 -13.63 5.85
C THR A 92 5.82 -12.44 6.14
N GLN A 93 6.68 -12.56 7.15
CA GLN A 93 7.67 -11.54 7.44
C GLN A 93 8.62 -11.29 6.26
N GLU A 94 9.00 -12.36 5.56
CA GLU A 94 9.89 -12.30 4.40
C GLU A 94 9.24 -11.49 3.28
N PHE A 95 7.97 -11.76 2.98
CA PHE A 95 7.24 -11.00 1.96
C PHE A 95 7.10 -9.51 2.33
N ILE A 96 6.77 -9.20 3.59
CA ILE A 96 6.68 -7.81 4.08
C ILE A 96 8.03 -7.09 3.96
N LYS A 97 9.13 -7.78 4.30
CA LYS A 97 10.48 -7.25 4.15
C LYS A 97 10.87 -7.06 2.69
N GLU A 98 10.42 -7.94 1.79
CA GLU A 98 10.62 -7.81 0.34
C GLU A 98 9.93 -6.56 -0.20
N LEU A 99 8.69 -6.27 0.21
CA LEU A 99 8.00 -5.03 -0.18
C LEU A 99 8.80 -3.79 0.24
N HIS A 100 9.30 -3.78 1.48
CA HIS A 100 10.13 -2.69 1.97
C HIS A 100 11.48 -2.59 1.25
N LEU A 101 12.12 -3.74 0.97
CA LEU A 101 13.35 -3.80 0.19
C LEU A 101 13.18 -3.14 -1.19
N LEU A 102 12.12 -3.50 -1.89
CA LEU A 102 11.82 -2.94 -3.20
C LEU A 102 11.51 -1.44 -3.10
N LEU A 103 10.73 -1.01 -2.11
CA LEU A 103 10.32 0.39 -1.93
C LEU A 103 11.53 1.31 -1.76
N LYS A 104 12.45 0.94 -0.87
CA LYS A 104 13.60 1.78 -0.47
C LYS A 104 14.87 1.53 -1.27
N ASN A 105 14.85 0.57 -2.20
CA ASN A 105 16.03 0.26 -3.03
C ASN A 105 16.44 1.44 -3.91
N GLY A 106 17.71 1.82 -3.83
CA GLY A 106 18.28 2.91 -4.63
C GLY A 106 18.06 4.32 -4.10
N THR A 107 17.27 4.49 -3.03
CA THR A 107 17.05 5.79 -2.37
C THR A 107 18.30 6.26 -1.61
N SER A 108 18.32 7.50 -1.19
CA SER A 108 19.38 8.04 -0.33
C SER A 108 19.47 7.30 1.00
N ASP A 109 18.36 6.82 1.53
CA ASP A 109 18.29 6.01 2.75
C ASP A 109 19.03 4.69 2.60
N SER A 110 19.01 4.07 1.41
CA SER A 110 19.69 2.79 1.15
C SER A 110 21.21 2.87 1.29
N ARG A 111 21.78 4.07 1.35
CA ARG A 111 23.21 4.33 1.52
C ARG A 111 23.63 4.59 2.96
N LYS A 112 22.66 4.59 3.90
CA LYS A 112 22.92 4.86 5.31
C LYS A 112 23.10 3.53 6.06
N ASP A 113 24.21 3.33 6.74
CA ASP A 113 24.54 2.07 7.46
C ASP A 113 23.52 1.68 8.54
N TRP A 114 22.86 2.66 9.11
CA TRP A 114 21.86 2.46 10.14
C TRP A 114 20.45 2.17 9.58
N PHE A 115 20.21 2.44 8.29
CA PHE A 115 18.93 2.21 7.65
C PHE A 115 18.90 0.80 7.04
N ALA A 116 18.10 -0.08 7.63
CA ALA A 116 18.01 -1.48 7.20
C ALA A 116 16.99 -1.64 6.06
N VAL A 117 17.42 -1.45 4.81
CA VAL A 117 16.57 -1.70 3.63
C VAL A 117 16.20 -3.19 3.56
N GLY A 118 14.90 -3.50 3.57
CA GLY A 118 14.43 -4.89 3.64
C GLY A 118 14.62 -5.56 5.00
N GLY A 119 15.04 -4.81 6.02
CA GLY A 119 15.19 -5.27 7.40
C GLY A 119 14.34 -4.43 8.35
N TYR A 120 14.07 -4.96 9.53
CA TYR A 120 13.42 -4.18 10.57
C TYR A 120 14.32 -3.07 11.10
N LYS A 121 13.70 -2.01 11.64
CA LYS A 121 14.40 -0.84 12.16
C LYS A 121 15.45 -1.19 13.20
N LYS A 122 16.56 -0.45 13.17
CA LYS A 122 17.66 -0.57 14.13
C LYS A 122 17.61 0.50 15.21
N LEU A 123 16.92 1.60 14.96
CA LEU A 123 16.79 2.73 15.87
C LEU A 123 15.33 2.91 16.28
N PRO A 124 15.05 3.33 17.52
CA PRO A 124 13.71 3.73 17.93
C PRO A 124 13.17 4.84 17.02
N ASN A 125 11.87 4.82 16.79
CA ASN A 125 11.18 5.89 16.09
C ASN A 125 9.84 6.21 16.77
N GLU A 126 9.25 7.33 16.38
CA GLU A 126 7.99 7.84 16.92
C GLU A 126 7.04 8.16 15.76
N VAL A 127 5.75 8.00 16.01
CA VAL A 127 4.68 8.39 15.09
C VAL A 127 3.66 9.22 15.86
N GLY A 128 3.39 10.43 15.38
CA GLY A 128 2.44 11.32 16.05
C GLY A 128 2.80 11.65 17.51
N GLY A 129 4.09 11.64 17.86
CA GLY A 129 4.59 11.87 19.23
C GLY A 129 4.46 10.66 20.16
N MET A 130 4.08 9.50 19.64
CA MET A 130 4.03 8.24 20.40
C MET A 130 5.18 7.33 20.00
N HIS A 131 5.84 6.71 21.02
CA HIS A 131 6.84 5.69 20.77
C HIS A 131 6.21 4.44 20.15
N THR A 132 6.86 3.92 19.13
CA THR A 132 6.49 2.66 18.50
C THR A 132 7.19 1.48 19.17
N THR A 133 6.94 0.25 18.72
CA THR A 133 7.62 -0.94 19.26
C THR A 133 9.16 -0.77 19.22
N PRO A 134 9.88 -1.02 20.34
CA PRO A 134 11.35 -0.99 20.36
C PRO A 134 11.97 -1.94 19.33
N PRO A 135 13.12 -1.59 18.71
CA PRO A 135 13.74 -2.39 17.66
C PRO A 135 13.93 -3.88 18.00
N GLU A 136 14.34 -4.18 19.21
CA GLU A 136 14.59 -5.54 19.72
C GLU A 136 13.31 -6.39 19.81
N GLU A 137 12.15 -5.78 19.95
CA GLU A 137 10.85 -6.46 20.07
C GLU A 137 10.14 -6.61 18.73
N VAL A 138 10.51 -5.85 17.68
CA VAL A 138 9.80 -5.80 16.41
C VAL A 138 9.62 -7.18 15.80
N SER A 139 10.67 -7.99 15.74
CA SER A 139 10.60 -9.32 15.11
C SER A 139 9.60 -10.24 15.81
N GLY A 140 9.56 -10.20 17.14
CA GLY A 140 8.60 -10.95 17.95
C GLY A 140 7.17 -10.47 17.74
N LYS A 141 6.96 -9.16 17.79
CA LYS A 141 5.64 -8.54 17.57
C LYS A 141 5.07 -8.78 16.17
N MET A 142 5.93 -8.72 15.16
CA MET A 142 5.53 -9.07 13.79
C MET A 142 5.18 -10.55 13.64
N LYS A 143 5.89 -11.43 14.34
CA LYS A 143 5.55 -12.86 14.35
C LYS A 143 4.19 -13.09 15.01
N GLU A 144 3.95 -12.51 16.19
CA GLU A 144 2.68 -12.60 16.92
C GLU A 144 1.51 -12.10 16.04
N LEU A 145 1.68 -10.93 15.41
CA LEU A 145 0.67 -10.33 14.52
C LEU A 145 0.34 -11.23 13.33
N LEU A 146 1.35 -11.81 12.69
CA LEU A 146 1.15 -12.69 11.54
C LEU A 146 0.56 -14.04 11.93
N ASP A 147 0.96 -14.62 13.05
CA ASP A 147 0.40 -15.87 13.57
C ASP A 147 -1.10 -15.67 13.88
N GLU A 148 -1.48 -14.58 14.57
CA GLU A 148 -2.87 -14.22 14.85
C GLU A 148 -3.66 -14.02 13.55
N TYR A 149 -3.12 -13.23 12.63
CA TYR A 149 -3.79 -12.92 11.36
C TYR A 149 -3.98 -14.20 10.52
N ASN A 150 -2.95 -15.01 10.35
CA ASN A 150 -3.01 -16.19 9.50
C ASN A 150 -3.82 -17.36 10.11
N ALA A 151 -4.08 -17.36 11.42
CA ALA A 151 -4.90 -18.40 12.07
C ALA A 151 -6.36 -18.44 11.59
N LYS A 152 -6.89 -17.31 11.11
CA LYS A 152 -8.25 -17.21 10.57
C LYS A 152 -8.20 -17.48 9.06
N GLU A 153 -8.96 -18.45 8.55
CA GLU A 153 -8.96 -18.80 7.12
C GLU A 153 -9.61 -17.73 6.25
N GLU A 154 -10.80 -17.26 6.61
CA GLU A 154 -11.53 -16.21 5.91
C GLU A 154 -11.32 -14.85 6.60
N LYS A 155 -11.19 -13.79 5.82
CA LYS A 155 -11.01 -12.42 6.33
C LYS A 155 -12.16 -11.52 5.91
N SER A 156 -12.63 -10.71 6.85
CA SER A 156 -13.48 -9.56 6.58
C SER A 156 -12.63 -8.30 6.37
N LEU A 157 -13.25 -7.22 5.92
CA LEU A 157 -12.61 -5.90 5.86
C LEU A 157 -12.06 -5.51 7.24
N ASP A 158 -12.81 -5.74 8.31
CA ASP A 158 -12.37 -5.39 9.68
C ASP A 158 -11.11 -6.16 10.10
N ASP A 159 -10.94 -7.42 9.67
CA ASP A 159 -9.71 -8.18 9.93
C ASP A 159 -8.50 -7.57 9.21
N VAL A 160 -8.69 -7.12 7.97
CA VAL A 160 -7.63 -6.44 7.19
C VAL A 160 -7.26 -5.11 7.83
N LEU A 161 -8.25 -4.33 8.28
CA LEU A 161 -8.03 -3.06 8.96
C LEU A 161 -7.35 -3.25 10.32
N ASP A 162 -7.77 -4.24 11.10
CA ASP A 162 -7.16 -4.55 12.41
C ASP A 162 -5.69 -4.94 12.26
N PHE A 163 -5.37 -5.78 11.26
CA PHE A 163 -3.98 -6.10 10.90
C PHE A 163 -3.20 -4.83 10.58
N HIS A 164 -3.76 -3.96 9.75
CA HIS A 164 -3.09 -2.72 9.33
C HIS A 164 -2.81 -1.79 10.50
N VAL A 165 -3.78 -1.58 11.39
CA VAL A 165 -3.59 -0.75 12.60
C VAL A 165 -2.51 -1.33 13.51
N LYS A 166 -2.51 -2.64 13.75
CA LYS A 166 -1.49 -3.31 14.56
C LYS A 166 -0.11 -3.20 13.90
N PHE A 167 -0.03 -3.33 12.57
CA PHE A 167 1.20 -3.13 11.80
C PHE A 167 1.74 -1.69 11.94
N GLU A 168 0.87 -0.67 11.80
CA GLU A 168 1.23 0.73 11.97
C GLU A 168 1.69 1.04 13.41
N LYS A 169 1.09 0.42 14.43
CA LYS A 169 1.53 0.54 15.84
C LYS A 169 2.90 -0.10 16.09
N ILE A 170 3.16 -1.26 15.50
CA ILE A 170 4.48 -1.90 15.58
C ILE A 170 5.53 -1.02 14.90
N HIS A 171 5.17 -0.45 13.75
CA HIS A 171 6.02 0.41 12.92
C HIS A 171 7.37 -0.24 12.64
N PRO A 172 7.38 -1.39 11.94
CA PRO A 172 8.53 -2.30 11.92
C PRO A 172 9.74 -1.75 11.18
N PHE A 173 9.60 -0.78 10.30
CA PHE A 173 10.68 -0.23 9.51
C PHE A 173 11.07 1.17 9.99
N GLN A 174 12.24 1.63 9.60
CA GLN A 174 12.71 2.97 9.95
C GLN A 174 11.92 4.06 9.23
N ASP A 175 11.48 3.80 7.99
CA ASP A 175 10.59 4.59 7.15
C ASP A 175 9.82 3.67 6.19
N GLY A 176 8.77 4.18 5.52
CA GLY A 176 8.00 3.43 4.51
C GLY A 176 6.91 2.50 5.07
N ASN A 177 6.64 2.55 6.39
CA ASN A 177 5.62 1.69 7.01
C ASN A 177 4.23 1.92 6.42
N GLY A 178 3.77 3.17 6.33
CA GLY A 178 2.46 3.50 5.78
C GLY A 178 2.27 2.98 4.36
N ARG A 179 3.26 3.14 3.49
CA ARG A 179 3.22 2.64 2.11
C ARG A 179 3.15 1.12 2.05
N VAL A 180 4.02 0.43 2.80
CA VAL A 180 3.98 -1.04 2.90
C VAL A 180 2.65 -1.52 3.48
N GLY A 181 2.16 -0.89 4.53
CA GLY A 181 0.88 -1.23 5.16
C GLY A 181 -0.30 -1.09 4.20
N ARG A 182 -0.39 -0.01 3.42
CA ARG A 182 -1.44 0.19 2.42
C ARG A 182 -1.35 -0.80 1.26
N LEU A 183 -0.13 -1.16 0.82
CA LEU A 183 0.09 -2.20 -0.18
C LEU A 183 -0.38 -3.58 0.33
N ILE A 184 -0.11 -3.90 1.59
CA ILE A 184 -0.59 -5.13 2.23
C ILE A 184 -2.13 -5.15 2.29
N MET A 185 -2.77 -4.04 2.72
CA MET A 185 -4.24 -3.95 2.72
C MET A 185 -4.81 -4.21 1.32
N PHE A 186 -4.25 -3.59 0.29
CA PHE A 186 -4.71 -3.80 -1.09
C PHE A 186 -4.57 -5.26 -1.52
N LYS A 187 -3.41 -5.88 -1.24
CA LYS A 187 -3.16 -7.31 -1.53
C LYS A 187 -4.15 -8.22 -0.81
N GLU A 188 -4.36 -8.00 0.49
CA GLU A 188 -5.24 -8.87 1.28
C GLU A 188 -6.72 -8.70 0.88
N CYS A 189 -7.15 -7.49 0.48
CA CYS A 189 -8.46 -7.30 -0.12
C CYS A 189 -8.63 -8.16 -1.39
N LEU A 190 -7.64 -8.15 -2.30
CA LEU A 190 -7.67 -9.00 -3.50
C LEU A 190 -7.70 -10.49 -3.15
N LYS A 191 -6.93 -10.94 -2.14
CA LYS A 191 -6.86 -12.33 -1.72
C LYS A 191 -8.22 -12.88 -1.29
N TYR A 192 -8.95 -12.09 -0.49
CA TYR A 192 -10.21 -12.49 0.13
C TYR A 192 -11.44 -12.01 -0.64
N ASN A 193 -11.25 -11.57 -1.87
CA ASN A 193 -12.33 -11.05 -2.73
C ASN A 193 -13.12 -9.91 -2.07
N ILE A 194 -12.44 -9.09 -1.28
CA ILE A 194 -12.93 -7.82 -0.77
C ILE A 194 -12.61 -6.78 -1.81
N ILE A 195 -13.55 -5.89 -2.15
CA ILE A 195 -13.24 -4.78 -3.06
C ILE A 195 -12.13 -3.94 -2.45
N PRO A 196 -10.99 -3.77 -3.13
CA PRO A 196 -9.90 -2.95 -2.60
C PRO A 196 -10.27 -1.47 -2.60
N PHE A 197 -9.45 -0.67 -1.97
CA PHE A 197 -9.63 0.77 -1.88
C PHE A 197 -8.29 1.50 -1.90
N ILE A 198 -8.34 2.77 -2.24
CA ILE A 198 -7.20 3.68 -2.27
C ILE A 198 -7.55 4.88 -1.39
N ILE A 199 -6.75 5.12 -0.36
CA ILE A 199 -6.91 6.31 0.47
C ILE A 199 -6.40 7.51 -0.34
N GLU A 200 -7.29 8.38 -0.76
CA GLU A 200 -6.97 9.60 -1.47
C GLU A 200 -6.63 10.74 -0.49
N ASP A 201 -5.95 11.78 -0.95
CA ASP A 201 -5.40 12.84 -0.10
C ASP A 201 -6.48 13.56 0.75
N ASP A 202 -7.67 13.77 0.22
CA ASP A 202 -8.79 14.38 0.97
C ASP A 202 -9.30 13.49 2.12
N LEU A 203 -9.02 12.19 2.08
CA LEU A 203 -9.34 11.25 3.16
C LEU A 203 -8.19 11.09 4.17
N LYS A 204 -7.02 11.65 3.92
CA LYS A 204 -5.81 11.49 4.74
C LYS A 204 -6.03 11.77 6.22
N MET A 205 -6.67 12.88 6.56
CA MET A 205 -6.90 13.26 7.96
C MET A 205 -7.87 12.32 8.66
N PHE A 206 -8.90 11.85 7.97
CA PHE A 206 -9.85 10.88 8.50
C PHE A 206 -9.19 9.51 8.70
N TYR A 207 -8.33 9.11 7.76
CA TYR A 207 -7.53 7.89 7.85
C TYR A 207 -6.60 7.90 9.06
N TYR A 208 -5.82 8.97 9.28
CA TYR A 208 -4.95 9.07 10.45
C TYR A 208 -5.73 9.11 11.77
N ARG A 209 -6.86 9.82 11.82
CA ARG A 209 -7.76 9.78 12.96
C ARG A 209 -8.25 8.36 13.23
N GLY A 210 -8.68 7.67 12.17
CA GLY A 210 -9.16 6.29 12.27
C GLY A 210 -8.10 5.32 12.80
N LEU A 211 -6.83 5.47 12.38
CA LEU A 211 -5.71 4.69 12.92
C LEU A 211 -5.49 4.97 14.41
N ALA A 212 -5.49 6.24 14.80
CA ALA A 212 -5.24 6.65 16.18
C ALA A 212 -6.33 6.19 17.14
N GLU A 213 -7.60 6.23 16.70
CA GLU A 213 -8.76 5.96 17.55
C GLU A 213 -9.34 4.52 17.38
N TRP A 214 -8.66 3.63 16.66
CA TRP A 214 -9.16 2.27 16.35
C TRP A 214 -9.60 1.46 17.58
N GLU A 215 -8.91 1.58 18.70
CA GLU A 215 -9.24 0.83 19.92
C GLU A 215 -10.52 1.34 20.61
N THR A 216 -10.87 2.59 20.37
CA THR A 216 -12.02 3.24 21.01
C THR A 216 -13.21 3.34 20.08
N GLU A 217 -12.98 3.66 18.80
CA GLU A 217 -14.03 3.86 17.80
C GLU A 217 -13.58 3.38 16.41
N LYS A 218 -13.81 2.11 16.15
CA LYS A 218 -13.47 1.47 14.86
C LYS A 218 -14.18 2.09 13.66
N GLY A 219 -15.32 2.72 13.89
CA GLY A 219 -16.13 3.34 12.86
C GLY A 219 -15.38 4.36 12.04
N TYR A 220 -14.50 5.16 12.65
CA TYR A 220 -13.78 6.20 11.93
C TYR A 220 -12.90 5.66 10.78
N LEU A 221 -12.08 4.66 11.04
CA LEU A 221 -11.26 4.05 9.98
C LEU A 221 -12.11 3.28 8.99
N ARG A 222 -13.07 2.51 9.50
CA ARG A 222 -13.96 1.69 8.69
C ARG A 222 -14.75 2.53 7.70
N ASP A 223 -15.39 3.62 8.14
CA ASP A 223 -16.19 4.50 7.28
C ASP A 223 -15.32 5.22 6.25
N THR A 224 -14.09 5.61 6.64
CA THR A 224 -13.10 6.18 5.71
C THR A 224 -12.74 5.18 4.62
N CYS A 225 -12.44 3.93 4.99
CA CYS A 225 -12.10 2.89 4.02
C CYS A 225 -13.30 2.46 3.17
N LEU A 226 -14.51 2.44 3.70
CA LEU A 226 -15.73 2.20 2.92
C LEU A 226 -15.98 3.32 1.91
N THR A 227 -15.77 4.58 2.30
CA THR A 227 -15.83 5.74 1.37
C THR A 227 -14.81 5.58 0.24
N ALA A 228 -13.57 5.23 0.56
CA ALA A 228 -12.54 4.95 -0.44
C ALA A 228 -12.89 3.74 -1.33
N GLN A 229 -13.53 2.72 -0.76
CA GLN A 229 -14.01 1.56 -1.50
C GLN A 229 -15.11 1.93 -2.49
N ASP A 230 -16.04 2.82 -2.12
CA ASP A 230 -17.09 3.30 -3.02
C ASP A 230 -16.50 4.08 -4.22
N ARG A 231 -15.42 4.83 -4.00
CA ARG A 231 -14.67 5.47 -5.10
C ARG A 231 -14.03 4.43 -6.02
N TYR A 232 -13.46 3.37 -5.47
CA TYR A 232 -12.89 2.29 -6.28
C TYR A 232 -13.97 1.52 -7.06
N LYS A 233 -15.16 1.32 -6.47
CA LYS A 233 -16.33 0.77 -7.19
C LYS A 233 -16.73 1.63 -8.40
N ALA A 234 -16.64 2.96 -8.28
CA ALA A 234 -16.88 3.82 -9.42
C ALA A 234 -15.91 3.56 -10.59
N TYR A 235 -14.65 3.19 -10.30
CA TYR A 235 -13.73 2.73 -11.34
C TYR A 235 -14.19 1.39 -11.94
N LEU A 236 -14.62 0.42 -11.12
CA LEU A 236 -15.11 -0.88 -11.59
C LEU A 236 -16.34 -0.69 -12.48
N ASP A 237 -17.27 0.17 -12.11
CA ASP A 237 -18.44 0.51 -12.89
C ASP A 237 -18.07 1.14 -14.25
N TYR A 238 -17.12 2.08 -14.25
CA TYR A 238 -16.60 2.71 -15.47
C TYR A 238 -16.04 1.67 -16.45
N PHE A 239 -15.26 0.71 -15.94
CA PHE A 239 -14.69 -0.38 -16.74
C PHE A 239 -15.65 -1.56 -16.93
N ARG A 240 -16.89 -1.49 -16.44
CA ARG A 240 -17.93 -2.53 -16.53
C ARG A 240 -17.48 -3.88 -15.94
N ILE A 241 -16.76 -3.82 -14.84
CA ILE A 241 -16.30 -4.98 -14.08
C ILE A 241 -17.32 -5.27 -12.97
N GLY A 242 -17.82 -6.51 -12.90
CA GLY A 242 -18.69 -6.95 -11.82
C GLY A 242 -17.91 -7.17 -10.50
N TYR A 243 -18.56 -6.98 -9.36
CA TYR A 243 -18.00 -7.16 -8.02
C TYR A 243 -19.06 -7.65 -7.03
#